data_17b0ff1fa165b4a10a89fc3c4576eff1
#
_entry.id   17b0ff1fa165b4a10a89fc3c4576eff1
#
_cell.length_a   1.000
_cell.length_b   1.000
_cell.length_c   1.000
_cell.angle_alpha   90.00
_cell.angle_beta   90.00
_cell.angle_gamma   90.00
#
_symmetry.space_group_name_H-M   'P 1'
#
loop_
_entity.id
_entity.type
_entity.pdbx_description
1 polymer ?
#
loop_
_entity_poly.entity_id
_entity_poly.type
_entity_poly.pdbx_seq_one_letter_code
_entity_poly.pdbx_strand_id
1 'polypeptide(L)'
;MVSSFLFIFAGMEKIYNYYQDIVTAYTRRADNLKKKIHLLGSIRLLLVAGLITMVWFFKSEDWKVLAGIAVLFTIPFIALMVWHTKLFARKCYTEALANLCKNELNGLDYDFSAFDGAPEKSSAEHSFSLDLDLFGNHSLFQSVNRTVTFMGKEKLAGWFMQPLTDKAMILRRQEAIRELESFTQLRQHFYVTGILHPGNKDDQQLISLLSKTAPCLINNKIWKLLICLIPSIWVLVAIGCALNLLPVSIAGMFFGLSFIIAYLNAKQIATVHNSLDRMEQILQTYSELIKCIEGENFQSAELADIHNRFASDGQTASSIIKKLSGHIGALNQRFSAIGVILNIFTLRDTRMAIKLEKWKMEHGEDTERWFEALALFDAYCSLGGFAFNHPEYIYPEIADVYFKMEGKALGHPLLRRDICVKNDIEIRKSPWFLIITGANMAGKSTYLRTIGVNYLLGCIGAPVCAASLTLYPARMVTSLRTSDSLASNESYFFAELKRLKMIIDRLQQGEQLFIILDEILKGTNSIDKQKGSLALMKQLVANQACGIIATHDLALGELEKEFPNQIKNYRFEADIQDNELTFSYQLREGIAQNMNACFLMKKMGITV
;
A
#
# COMPACT_ATOMS: atom_id res chain seq x y z
N MET A 1 -26.06 15.77 -21.89
CA MET A 1 -25.86 14.34 -21.60
C MET A 1 -25.02 13.62 -22.66
N VAL A 2 -25.32 13.65 -23.94
CA VAL A 2 -24.56 12.94 -25.00
C VAL A 2 -23.09 13.42 -25.08
N SER A 3 -22.84 14.72 -24.96
CA SER A 3 -21.47 15.30 -25.00
C SER A 3 -20.60 14.87 -23.80
N SER A 4 -21.15 14.79 -22.58
CA SER A 4 -20.42 14.34 -21.38
C SER A 4 -20.10 12.85 -21.46
N PHE A 5 -21.00 12.04 -22.02
CA PHE A 5 -20.78 10.59 -22.22
C PHE A 5 -19.64 10.34 -23.22
N LEU A 6 -19.59 11.08 -24.33
CA LEU A 6 -18.51 11.01 -25.31
C LEU A 6 -17.14 11.43 -24.73
N PHE A 7 -17.12 12.44 -23.87
CA PHE A 7 -15.88 12.89 -23.19
C PHE A 7 -15.34 11.85 -22.19
N ILE A 8 -16.22 11.20 -21.44
CA ILE A 8 -15.85 10.12 -20.48
C ILE A 8 -15.30 8.91 -21.23
N PHE A 9 -15.97 8.48 -22.30
CA PHE A 9 -15.50 7.38 -23.15
C PHE A 9 -14.13 7.68 -23.79
N ALA A 10 -13.91 8.88 -24.30
CA ALA A 10 -12.63 9.29 -24.88
C ALA A 10 -11.49 9.32 -23.85
N GLY A 11 -11.76 9.75 -22.61
CA GLY A 11 -10.79 9.74 -21.52
C GLY A 11 -10.39 8.32 -21.12
N MET A 12 -11.36 7.43 -20.96
CA MET A 12 -11.14 6.03 -20.62
C MET A 12 -10.44 5.25 -21.72
N GLU A 13 -10.84 5.46 -22.97
CA GLU A 13 -10.21 4.85 -24.14
C GLU A 13 -8.72 5.24 -24.24
N LYS A 14 -8.40 6.50 -23.92
CA LYS A 14 -7.02 6.98 -23.88
C LYS A 14 -6.19 6.24 -22.82
N ILE A 15 -6.75 6.00 -21.62
CA ILE A 15 -6.05 5.29 -20.54
C ILE A 15 -5.91 3.80 -20.89
N TYR A 16 -6.96 3.19 -21.43
CA TYR A 16 -6.92 1.80 -21.88
C TYR A 16 -5.83 1.61 -22.93
N ASN A 17 -5.82 2.45 -23.97
CA ASN A 17 -4.80 2.42 -25.03
C ASN A 17 -3.39 2.66 -24.47
N TYR A 18 -3.23 3.60 -23.53
CA TYR A 18 -1.94 3.84 -22.85
C TYR A 18 -1.39 2.57 -22.20
N TYR A 19 -2.19 1.86 -21.41
CA TYR A 19 -1.75 0.61 -20.78
C TYR A 19 -1.53 -0.52 -21.79
N GLN A 20 -2.40 -0.64 -22.79
CA GLN A 20 -2.31 -1.66 -23.84
C GLN A 20 -1.04 -1.50 -24.69
N ASP A 21 -0.67 -0.26 -25.03
CA ASP A 21 0.56 0.03 -25.75
C ASP A 21 1.79 -0.37 -24.94
N ILE A 22 1.80 -0.06 -23.64
CA ILE A 22 2.90 -0.47 -22.75
C ILE A 22 2.97 -2.00 -22.66
N VAL A 23 1.86 -2.69 -22.42
CA VAL A 23 1.82 -4.17 -22.36
C VAL A 23 2.41 -4.76 -23.63
N THR A 24 1.98 -4.29 -24.80
CA THR A 24 2.43 -4.81 -26.08
C THR A 24 3.92 -4.56 -26.33
N ALA A 25 4.39 -3.33 -26.08
CA ALA A 25 5.78 -2.93 -26.28
C ALA A 25 6.72 -3.67 -25.32
N TYR A 26 6.36 -3.75 -24.04
CA TYR A 26 7.23 -4.35 -23.02
C TYR A 26 7.21 -5.87 -23.04
N THR A 27 6.10 -6.52 -23.39
CA THR A 27 6.08 -7.98 -23.64
C THR A 27 7.01 -8.35 -24.78
N ARG A 28 6.95 -7.64 -25.92
CA ARG A 28 7.87 -7.85 -27.05
C ARG A 28 9.33 -7.63 -26.64
N ARG A 29 9.59 -6.62 -25.80
CA ARG A 29 10.94 -6.33 -25.29
C ARG A 29 11.44 -7.43 -24.36
N ALA A 30 10.59 -7.96 -23.48
CA ALA A 30 10.91 -9.08 -22.60
C ALA A 30 11.27 -10.35 -23.37
N ASP A 31 10.51 -10.68 -24.43
CA ASP A 31 10.80 -11.82 -25.31
C ASP A 31 12.16 -11.68 -26.01
N ASN A 32 12.48 -10.47 -26.49
CA ASN A 32 13.77 -10.21 -27.10
C ASN A 32 14.93 -10.34 -26.09
N LEU A 33 14.73 -9.87 -24.85
CA LEU A 33 15.71 -10.04 -23.77
C LEU A 33 15.89 -11.52 -23.41
N LYS A 34 14.79 -12.30 -23.36
CA LYS A 34 14.83 -13.75 -23.13
C LYS A 34 15.68 -14.47 -24.17
N LYS A 35 15.50 -14.15 -25.46
CA LYS A 35 16.33 -14.72 -26.55
C LYS A 35 17.82 -14.40 -26.35
N LYS A 36 18.16 -13.15 -26.01
CA LYS A 36 19.55 -12.73 -25.74
C LYS A 36 20.15 -13.45 -24.53
N ILE A 37 19.38 -13.64 -23.45
CA ILE A 37 19.81 -14.36 -22.25
C ILE A 37 20.11 -15.83 -22.59
N HIS A 38 19.25 -16.49 -23.36
CA HIS A 38 19.49 -17.88 -23.80
C HIS A 38 20.77 -17.98 -24.66
N LEU A 39 20.97 -17.06 -25.60
CA LEU A 39 22.20 -17.03 -26.43
C LEU A 39 23.46 -16.89 -25.56
N LEU A 40 23.46 -15.97 -24.60
CA LEU A 40 24.58 -15.80 -23.67
C LEU A 40 24.81 -17.04 -22.80
N GLY A 41 23.73 -17.73 -22.39
CA GLY A 41 23.82 -19.00 -21.68
C GLY A 41 24.51 -20.07 -22.50
N SER A 42 24.19 -20.20 -23.79
CA SER A 42 24.84 -21.12 -24.72
C SER A 42 26.32 -20.79 -24.94
N ILE A 43 26.67 -19.49 -25.11
CA ILE A 43 28.07 -19.04 -25.25
C ILE A 43 28.88 -19.38 -23.98
N ARG A 44 28.32 -19.18 -22.79
CA ARG A 44 28.98 -19.56 -21.52
C ARG A 44 29.23 -21.06 -21.42
N LEU A 45 28.27 -21.88 -21.85
CA LEU A 45 28.45 -23.34 -21.89
C LEU A 45 29.58 -23.74 -22.83
N LEU A 46 29.64 -23.13 -24.03
CA LEU A 46 30.71 -23.36 -24.99
C LEU A 46 32.09 -22.94 -24.45
N LEU A 47 32.18 -21.84 -23.71
CA LEU A 47 33.42 -21.42 -23.05
C LEU A 47 33.90 -22.44 -22.02
N VAL A 48 32.97 -22.96 -21.18
CA VAL A 48 33.34 -24.00 -20.21
C VAL A 48 33.78 -25.29 -20.90
N ALA A 49 33.05 -25.73 -21.92
CA ALA A 49 33.45 -26.90 -22.72
C ALA A 49 34.81 -26.69 -23.40
N GLY A 50 35.07 -25.51 -23.96
CA GLY A 50 36.36 -25.15 -24.55
C GLY A 50 37.50 -25.17 -23.53
N LEU A 51 37.29 -24.63 -22.31
CA LEU A 51 38.25 -24.68 -21.22
C LEU A 51 38.61 -26.13 -20.86
N ILE A 52 37.59 -26.99 -20.66
CA ILE A 52 37.82 -28.40 -20.34
C ILE A 52 38.62 -29.10 -21.44
N THR A 53 38.25 -28.88 -22.69
CA THR A 53 38.94 -29.49 -23.86
C THR A 53 40.39 -29.02 -23.94
N MET A 54 40.65 -27.70 -23.77
CA MET A 54 41.99 -27.16 -23.80
C MET A 54 42.87 -27.66 -22.63
N VAL A 55 42.33 -27.68 -21.41
CA VAL A 55 43.04 -28.23 -20.24
C VAL A 55 43.36 -29.73 -20.46
N TRP A 56 42.42 -30.50 -21.04
CA TRP A 56 42.65 -31.92 -21.34
C TRP A 56 43.73 -32.13 -22.40
N PHE A 57 43.75 -31.28 -23.43
CA PHE A 57 44.74 -31.38 -24.55
C PHE A 57 46.14 -30.99 -24.10
N PHE A 58 46.27 -29.91 -23.28
CA PHE A 58 47.55 -29.38 -22.80
C PHE A 58 47.94 -29.89 -21.40
N LYS A 59 47.35 -30.97 -20.91
CA LYS A 59 47.58 -31.52 -19.55
C LYS A 59 49.04 -31.90 -19.24
N SER A 60 49.87 -32.16 -20.28
CA SER A 60 51.29 -32.52 -20.16
C SER A 60 52.26 -31.33 -20.27
N GLU A 61 51.75 -30.12 -20.50
CA GLU A 61 52.54 -28.91 -20.61
C GLU A 61 52.85 -28.28 -19.24
N ASP A 62 53.73 -27.29 -19.19
CA ASP A 62 54.08 -26.56 -17.95
C ASP A 62 52.84 -25.91 -17.35
N TRP A 63 52.78 -25.89 -16.01
CA TRP A 63 51.68 -25.26 -15.25
C TRP A 63 51.40 -23.81 -15.66
N LYS A 64 52.42 -23.07 -16.16
CA LYS A 64 52.29 -21.70 -16.69
C LYS A 64 51.39 -21.64 -17.91
N VAL A 65 51.45 -22.64 -18.80
CA VAL A 65 50.57 -22.75 -19.97
C VAL A 65 49.12 -23.00 -19.54
N LEU A 66 48.94 -23.93 -18.62
CA LEU A 66 47.62 -24.22 -18.04
C LEU A 66 47.02 -23.00 -17.34
N ALA A 67 47.82 -22.25 -16.56
CA ALA A 67 47.39 -21.01 -15.95
C ALA A 67 46.99 -19.94 -16.98
N GLY A 68 47.77 -19.81 -18.07
CA GLY A 68 47.41 -18.91 -19.19
C GLY A 68 46.06 -19.27 -19.84
N ILE A 69 45.82 -20.56 -20.09
CA ILE A 69 44.57 -21.08 -20.64
C ILE A 69 43.41 -20.77 -19.66
N ALA A 70 43.61 -21.06 -18.37
CA ALA A 70 42.59 -20.77 -17.34
C ALA A 70 42.22 -19.29 -17.33
N VAL A 71 43.16 -18.37 -17.34
CA VAL A 71 42.95 -16.93 -17.37
C VAL A 71 42.21 -16.50 -18.65
N LEU A 72 42.62 -17.03 -19.81
CA LEU A 72 42.02 -16.71 -21.11
C LEU A 72 40.53 -17.03 -21.18
N PHE A 73 40.07 -18.11 -20.55
CA PHE A 73 38.65 -18.50 -20.51
C PHE A 73 37.89 -17.90 -19.34
N THR A 74 38.52 -17.71 -18.16
CA THR A 74 37.85 -17.21 -16.94
C THR A 74 37.46 -15.75 -17.08
N ILE A 75 38.32 -14.90 -17.68
CA ILE A 75 37.99 -13.46 -17.82
C ILE A 75 36.75 -13.23 -18.69
N PRO A 76 36.65 -13.80 -19.93
CA PRO A 76 35.44 -13.69 -20.73
C PRO A 76 34.20 -14.31 -20.04
N PHE A 77 34.36 -15.43 -19.32
CA PHE A 77 33.28 -16.07 -18.58
C PHE A 77 32.70 -15.14 -17.49
N ILE A 78 33.57 -14.49 -16.70
CA ILE A 78 33.17 -13.51 -15.69
C ILE A 78 32.48 -12.31 -16.35
N ALA A 79 33.02 -11.78 -17.43
CA ALA A 79 32.41 -10.67 -18.16
C ALA A 79 31.00 -11.02 -18.68
N LEU A 80 30.82 -12.21 -19.26
CA LEU A 80 29.52 -12.72 -19.70
C LEU A 80 28.59 -12.97 -18.55
N MET A 81 29.08 -13.42 -17.39
CA MET A 81 28.26 -13.60 -16.18
C MET A 81 27.69 -12.26 -15.68
N VAL A 82 28.53 -11.22 -15.61
CA VAL A 82 28.09 -9.87 -15.23
C VAL A 82 27.07 -9.32 -16.22
N TRP A 83 27.33 -9.52 -17.53
CA TRP A 83 26.39 -9.06 -18.55
C TRP A 83 25.04 -9.81 -18.52
N HIS A 84 25.09 -11.13 -18.34
CA HIS A 84 23.90 -11.97 -18.15
C HIS A 84 23.05 -11.47 -16.95
N THR A 85 23.66 -11.20 -15.81
CA THR A 85 22.97 -10.68 -14.62
C THR A 85 22.29 -9.34 -14.91
N LYS A 86 22.96 -8.42 -15.61
CA LYS A 86 22.37 -7.13 -16.01
C LYS A 86 21.20 -7.30 -16.98
N LEU A 87 21.29 -8.22 -17.94
CA LEU A 87 20.18 -8.49 -18.88
C LEU A 87 19.00 -9.15 -18.16
N PHE A 88 19.30 -10.06 -17.23
CA PHE A 88 18.27 -10.71 -16.42
C PHE A 88 17.50 -9.69 -15.56
N ALA A 89 18.19 -8.78 -14.87
CA ALA A 89 17.57 -7.71 -14.12
C ALA A 89 16.68 -6.81 -15.00
N ARG A 90 17.17 -6.45 -16.20
CA ARG A 90 16.37 -5.69 -17.18
C ARG A 90 15.13 -6.45 -17.64
N LYS A 91 15.25 -7.77 -17.85
CA LYS A 91 14.12 -8.63 -18.21
C LYS A 91 13.07 -8.64 -17.09
N CYS A 92 13.48 -8.88 -15.84
CA CYS A 92 12.57 -8.88 -14.69
C CYS A 92 11.83 -7.54 -14.56
N TYR A 93 12.54 -6.42 -14.71
CA TYR A 93 11.91 -5.09 -14.70
C TYR A 93 10.88 -4.93 -15.84
N THR A 94 11.25 -5.35 -17.05
CA THR A 94 10.39 -5.25 -18.23
C THR A 94 9.12 -6.10 -18.09
N GLU A 95 9.25 -7.33 -17.57
CA GLU A 95 8.12 -8.23 -17.29
C GLU A 95 7.24 -7.68 -16.16
N ALA A 96 7.83 -7.16 -15.11
CA ALA A 96 7.09 -6.59 -13.98
C ALA A 96 6.26 -5.36 -14.41
N LEU A 97 6.80 -4.49 -15.27
CA LEU A 97 6.06 -3.34 -15.81
C LEU A 97 4.90 -3.78 -16.73
N ALA A 98 5.14 -4.77 -17.60
CA ALA A 98 4.08 -5.31 -18.44
C ALA A 98 2.97 -5.95 -17.61
N ASN A 99 3.32 -6.69 -16.55
CA ASN A 99 2.34 -7.29 -15.63
C ASN A 99 1.57 -6.23 -14.83
N LEU A 100 2.23 -5.18 -14.34
CA LEU A 100 1.54 -4.05 -13.71
C LEU A 100 0.47 -3.48 -14.64
N CYS A 101 0.85 -3.10 -15.87
CA CYS A 101 -0.08 -2.50 -16.82
C CYS A 101 -1.22 -3.47 -17.22
N LYS A 102 -0.94 -4.77 -17.29
CA LYS A 102 -1.98 -5.80 -17.49
C LYS A 102 -2.96 -5.86 -16.32
N ASN A 103 -2.45 -5.80 -15.07
CA ASN A 103 -3.30 -5.79 -13.88
C ASN A 103 -4.13 -4.49 -13.79
N GLU A 104 -3.57 -3.35 -14.22
CA GLU A 104 -4.34 -2.11 -14.31
C GLU A 104 -5.46 -2.19 -15.36
N LEU A 105 -5.22 -2.83 -16.52
CA LEU A 105 -6.27 -3.09 -17.51
C LEU A 105 -7.39 -3.95 -16.91
N ASN A 106 -7.05 -5.03 -16.20
CA ASN A 106 -8.05 -5.83 -15.49
C ASN A 106 -8.81 -5.00 -14.45
N GLY A 107 -8.11 -4.11 -13.72
CA GLY A 107 -8.71 -3.19 -12.77
C GLY A 107 -9.69 -2.19 -13.41
N LEU A 108 -9.41 -1.71 -14.63
CA LEU A 108 -10.35 -0.89 -15.40
C LEU A 108 -11.64 -1.64 -15.76
N ASP A 109 -11.55 -2.97 -15.87
CA ASP A 109 -12.68 -3.90 -16.06
C ASP A 109 -13.26 -4.41 -14.72
N TYR A 110 -12.90 -3.78 -13.59
CA TYR A 110 -13.36 -4.10 -12.22
C TYR A 110 -12.86 -5.45 -11.67
N ASP A 111 -11.83 -6.04 -12.24
CA ASP A 111 -11.12 -7.17 -11.64
C ASP A 111 -9.88 -6.68 -10.89
N PHE A 112 -10.00 -6.57 -9.57
CA PHE A 112 -8.94 -6.12 -8.67
C PHE A 112 -8.19 -7.29 -8.01
N SER A 113 -8.43 -8.52 -8.40
CA SER A 113 -7.89 -9.74 -7.76
C SER A 113 -6.37 -9.80 -7.67
N ALA A 114 -5.66 -9.09 -8.56
CA ALA A 114 -4.21 -9.00 -8.56
C ALA A 114 -3.63 -8.10 -7.45
N PHE A 115 -4.47 -7.31 -6.75
CA PHE A 115 -4.03 -6.35 -5.75
C PHE A 115 -4.43 -6.78 -4.34
N ASP A 116 -3.64 -6.36 -3.34
CA ASP A 116 -3.90 -6.69 -1.94
C ASP A 116 -5.03 -5.83 -1.37
N GLY A 117 -6.08 -6.49 -0.89
CA GLY A 117 -7.23 -5.87 -0.24
C GLY A 117 -7.11 -5.71 1.28
N ALA A 118 -5.98 -6.07 1.89
CA ALA A 118 -5.72 -6.00 3.33
C ALA A 118 -6.85 -6.64 4.20
N PRO A 119 -7.22 -7.91 3.99
CA PRO A 119 -8.33 -8.54 4.72
C PRO A 119 -8.11 -8.56 6.25
N GLU A 120 -6.87 -8.53 6.70
CA GLU A 120 -6.50 -8.45 8.12
C GLU A 120 -6.93 -7.14 8.81
N LYS A 121 -7.30 -6.11 8.05
CA LYS A 121 -7.79 -4.81 8.54
C LYS A 121 -9.30 -4.77 8.69
N SER A 122 -10.02 -5.78 8.24
CA SER A 122 -11.48 -5.83 8.40
C SER A 122 -11.83 -6.05 9.87
N SER A 123 -12.60 -5.13 10.45
CA SER A 123 -13.03 -5.19 11.86
C SER A 123 -14.49 -4.76 12.01
N ALA A 124 -15.27 -5.58 12.70
CA ALA A 124 -16.65 -5.26 13.04
C ALA A 124 -16.78 -4.16 14.12
N GLU A 125 -15.72 -3.97 14.93
CA GLU A 125 -15.68 -2.94 15.98
C GLU A 125 -15.43 -1.55 15.40
N HIS A 126 -14.87 -1.47 14.19
CA HIS A 126 -14.62 -0.20 13.54
C HIS A 126 -15.93 0.51 13.15
N SER A 127 -15.92 1.85 13.20
CA SER A 127 -17.11 2.67 13.02
C SER A 127 -17.83 2.50 11.68
N PHE A 128 -17.14 2.04 10.61
CA PHE A 128 -17.71 1.95 9.26
C PHE A 128 -17.00 0.97 8.32
N SER A 129 -15.84 0.40 8.68
CA SER A 129 -15.02 -0.33 7.72
C SER A 129 -15.68 -1.58 7.15
N LEU A 130 -16.39 -2.34 7.99
CA LEU A 130 -17.12 -3.54 7.58
C LEU A 130 -18.37 -3.19 6.76
N ASP A 131 -19.08 -2.15 7.16
CA ASP A 131 -20.33 -1.71 6.53
C ASP A 131 -20.13 -1.21 5.09
N LEU A 132 -18.99 -0.54 4.84
CA LEU A 132 -18.67 0.03 3.54
C LEU A 132 -17.79 -0.90 2.66
N ASP A 133 -17.58 -2.15 3.07
CA ASP A 133 -16.73 -3.10 2.35
C ASP A 133 -15.34 -2.51 2.03
N LEU A 134 -14.69 -1.89 3.04
CA LEU A 134 -13.42 -1.19 2.82
C LEU A 134 -12.25 -2.12 2.58
N PHE A 135 -12.19 -3.29 3.25
CA PHE A 135 -11.07 -4.22 3.21
C PHE A 135 -11.53 -5.63 2.81
N GLY A 136 -10.63 -6.39 2.21
CA GLY A 136 -10.88 -7.75 1.73
C GLY A 136 -11.02 -7.83 0.21
N ASN A 137 -11.57 -8.92 -0.28
CA ASN A 137 -11.77 -9.14 -1.71
C ASN A 137 -12.89 -8.24 -2.25
N HIS A 138 -12.69 -7.70 -3.46
CA HIS A 138 -13.60 -6.75 -4.12
C HIS A 138 -13.94 -5.52 -3.26
N SER A 139 -12.99 -5.10 -2.42
CA SER A 139 -13.13 -3.96 -1.51
C SER A 139 -12.67 -2.65 -2.15
N LEU A 140 -13.06 -1.52 -1.53
CA LEU A 140 -12.59 -0.22 -1.96
C LEU A 140 -11.06 -0.11 -1.83
N PHE A 141 -10.48 -0.59 -0.75
CA PHE A 141 -9.03 -0.58 -0.54
C PHE A 141 -8.32 -1.37 -1.64
N GLN A 142 -8.82 -2.55 -2.01
CA GLN A 142 -8.24 -3.37 -3.09
C GLN A 142 -8.23 -2.63 -4.44
N SER A 143 -9.27 -1.85 -4.72
CA SER A 143 -9.33 -1.05 -5.95
C SER A 143 -8.30 0.09 -6.00
N VAL A 144 -7.93 0.63 -4.83
CA VAL A 144 -7.01 1.77 -4.68
C VAL A 144 -5.57 1.34 -4.43
N ASN A 145 -5.35 0.27 -3.66
CA ASN A 145 -4.03 -0.08 -3.13
C ASN A 145 -3.05 -0.50 -4.22
N ARG A 146 -1.97 0.26 -4.33
CA ARG A 146 -0.80 -0.01 -5.18
C ARG A 146 0.49 0.17 -4.39
N THR A 147 0.42 0.07 -3.06
CA THR A 147 1.60 0.19 -2.21
C THR A 147 2.54 -0.99 -2.38
N VAL A 148 3.82 -0.72 -2.32
CA VAL A 148 4.89 -1.72 -2.49
C VAL A 148 5.70 -1.95 -1.22
N THR A 149 5.55 -1.08 -0.23
CA THR A 149 6.17 -1.24 1.08
C THR A 149 5.12 -1.62 2.12
N PHE A 150 5.52 -2.40 3.11
CA PHE A 150 4.60 -2.75 4.21
C PHE A 150 4.13 -1.48 4.95
N MET A 151 5.04 -0.55 5.23
CA MET A 151 4.70 0.70 5.90
C MET A 151 3.79 1.60 5.07
N GLY A 152 3.95 1.63 3.74
CA GLY A 152 3.06 2.33 2.83
C GLY A 152 1.65 1.77 2.85
N LYS A 153 1.50 0.44 2.87
CA LYS A 153 0.21 -0.24 3.03
C LYS A 153 -0.46 0.12 4.36
N GLU A 154 0.30 0.06 5.47
CA GLU A 154 -0.20 0.44 6.79
C GLU A 154 -0.65 1.91 6.82
N LYS A 155 0.11 2.80 6.18
CA LYS A 155 -0.22 4.23 6.11
C LYS A 155 -1.50 4.46 5.30
N LEU A 156 -1.62 3.85 4.13
CA LEU A 156 -2.81 3.95 3.29
C LEU A 156 -4.05 3.37 4.01
N ALA A 157 -3.93 2.18 4.60
CA ALA A 157 -5.02 1.57 5.39
C ALA A 157 -5.41 2.46 6.57
N GLY A 158 -4.45 3.07 7.25
CA GLY A 158 -4.69 4.04 8.31
C GLY A 158 -5.50 5.25 7.83
N TRP A 159 -5.27 5.75 6.61
CA TRP A 159 -6.09 6.83 6.04
C TRP A 159 -7.54 6.42 5.79
N PHE A 160 -7.76 5.17 5.35
CA PHE A 160 -9.11 4.63 5.17
C PHE A 160 -9.84 4.42 6.50
N MET A 161 -9.12 4.04 7.55
CA MET A 161 -9.70 3.84 8.88
C MET A 161 -9.92 5.16 9.64
N GLN A 162 -9.04 6.13 9.46
CA GLN A 162 -9.05 7.41 10.14
C GLN A 162 -8.99 8.57 9.13
N PRO A 163 -10.10 8.84 8.41
CA PRO A 163 -10.17 9.94 7.46
C PRO A 163 -9.95 11.29 8.16
N LEU A 164 -9.44 12.25 7.41
CA LEU A 164 -9.18 13.59 7.90
C LEU A 164 -10.47 14.35 8.20
N THR A 165 -10.42 15.17 9.25
CA THR A 165 -11.49 16.13 9.59
C THR A 165 -11.03 17.57 9.46
N ASP A 166 -9.77 17.81 9.14
CA ASP A 166 -9.19 19.14 8.91
C ASP A 166 -9.20 19.48 7.41
N LYS A 167 -9.86 20.58 7.06
CA LYS A 167 -9.99 21.05 5.68
C LYS A 167 -8.64 21.34 5.03
N ALA A 168 -7.73 22.00 5.74
CA ALA A 168 -6.46 22.41 5.17
C ALA A 168 -5.60 21.19 4.83
N MET A 169 -5.61 20.17 5.69
CA MET A 169 -4.90 18.91 5.44
C MET A 169 -5.52 18.14 4.26
N ILE A 170 -6.85 18.15 4.11
CA ILE A 170 -7.52 17.50 2.97
C ILE A 170 -7.11 18.19 1.66
N LEU A 171 -7.15 19.53 1.62
CA LEU A 171 -6.78 20.29 0.42
C LEU A 171 -5.31 20.06 0.03
N ARG A 172 -4.39 20.09 1.00
CA ARG A 172 -2.96 19.77 0.75
C ARG A 172 -2.81 18.35 0.17
N ARG A 173 -3.58 17.39 0.67
CA ARG A 173 -3.54 16.02 0.14
C ARG A 173 -4.11 15.92 -1.27
N GLN A 174 -5.20 16.64 -1.56
CA GLN A 174 -5.75 16.73 -2.92
C GLN A 174 -4.71 17.27 -3.93
N GLU A 175 -3.96 18.31 -3.55
CA GLU A 175 -2.90 18.89 -4.40
C GLU A 175 -1.79 17.87 -4.68
N ALA A 176 -1.33 17.15 -3.65
CA ALA A 176 -0.32 16.12 -3.80
C ALA A 176 -0.78 14.95 -4.70
N ILE A 177 -2.03 14.52 -4.57
CA ILE A 177 -2.59 13.46 -5.40
C ILE A 177 -2.73 13.92 -6.86
N ARG A 178 -3.22 15.15 -7.12
CA ARG A 178 -3.29 15.73 -8.48
C ARG A 178 -1.92 15.82 -9.14
N GLU A 179 -0.91 16.20 -8.39
CA GLU A 179 0.45 16.25 -8.93
C GLU A 179 0.93 14.85 -9.32
N LEU A 180 0.80 13.86 -8.41
CA LEU A 180 1.21 12.48 -8.68
C LEU A 180 0.36 11.80 -9.75
N GLU A 181 -0.89 12.21 -9.97
CA GLU A 181 -1.71 11.73 -11.09
C GLU A 181 -0.98 11.90 -12.43
N SER A 182 -0.30 13.04 -12.62
CA SER A 182 0.45 13.33 -13.85
C SER A 182 1.80 12.58 -13.96
N PHE A 183 2.40 12.16 -12.84
CA PHE A 183 3.70 11.48 -12.77
C PHE A 183 3.60 9.97 -13.02
N THR A 184 2.95 9.56 -14.12
CA THR A 184 2.70 8.14 -14.43
C THR A 184 3.97 7.30 -14.52
N GLN A 185 5.02 7.81 -15.17
CA GLN A 185 6.29 7.09 -15.31
C GLN A 185 6.99 6.89 -13.96
N LEU A 186 6.99 7.91 -13.10
CA LEU A 186 7.54 7.83 -11.75
C LEU A 186 6.80 6.78 -10.92
N ARG A 187 5.47 6.83 -10.88
CA ARG A 187 4.64 5.87 -10.14
C ARG A 187 4.85 4.43 -10.62
N GLN A 188 4.90 4.20 -11.93
CA GLN A 188 5.17 2.89 -12.51
C GLN A 188 6.58 2.40 -12.17
N HIS A 189 7.60 3.27 -12.27
CA HIS A 189 8.97 2.94 -11.91
C HIS A 189 9.11 2.62 -10.41
N PHE A 190 8.49 3.44 -9.56
CA PHE A 190 8.43 3.23 -8.11
C PHE A 190 7.78 1.88 -7.77
N TYR A 191 6.60 1.61 -8.32
CA TYR A 191 5.90 0.34 -8.12
C TYR A 191 6.73 -0.87 -8.54
N VAL A 192 7.27 -0.85 -9.77
CA VAL A 192 8.05 -1.97 -10.31
C VAL A 192 9.32 -2.21 -9.48
N THR A 193 9.98 -1.13 -9.04
CA THR A 193 11.16 -1.23 -8.17
C THR A 193 10.82 -1.91 -6.85
N GLY A 194 9.69 -1.56 -6.24
CA GLY A 194 9.25 -2.13 -4.98
C GLY A 194 8.83 -3.60 -5.08
N ILE A 195 8.08 -4.00 -6.11
CA ILE A 195 7.60 -5.38 -6.25
C ILE A 195 8.69 -6.39 -6.62
N LEU A 196 9.81 -5.95 -7.20
CA LEU A 196 10.95 -6.83 -7.48
C LEU A 196 11.58 -7.39 -6.18
N HIS A 197 11.39 -6.67 -5.06
CA HIS A 197 11.84 -7.07 -3.74
C HIS A 197 10.78 -6.66 -2.69
N PRO A 198 9.64 -7.38 -2.61
CA PRO A 198 8.53 -6.98 -1.76
C PRO A 198 8.92 -6.91 -0.28
N GLY A 199 8.49 -5.84 0.39
CA GLY A 199 8.61 -5.67 1.84
C GLY A 199 7.78 -6.71 2.61
N ASN A 200 8.17 -6.98 3.85
CA ASN A 200 7.50 -7.93 4.74
C ASN A 200 7.18 -7.24 6.08
N LYS A 201 6.31 -7.84 6.89
CA LYS A 201 6.01 -7.38 8.27
C LYS A 201 7.26 -7.19 9.14
N ASP A 202 8.32 -7.91 8.82
CA ASP A 202 9.63 -7.80 9.48
C ASP A 202 10.29 -6.41 9.24
N ASP A 203 9.86 -5.63 8.25
CA ASP A 203 10.41 -4.31 7.93
C ASP A 203 10.26 -3.32 9.10
N GLN A 204 9.17 -3.44 9.86
CA GLN A 204 8.91 -2.60 11.02
C GLN A 204 9.83 -2.93 12.21
N GLN A 205 10.15 -4.22 12.40
CA GLN A 205 11.13 -4.67 13.39
C GLN A 205 12.54 -4.20 13.01
N LEU A 206 12.82 -4.16 11.71
CA LEU A 206 14.05 -3.68 11.12
C LEU A 206 14.38 -2.26 11.54
N ILE A 207 13.39 -1.36 11.45
CA ILE A 207 13.54 0.05 11.85
C ILE A 207 13.87 0.15 13.35
N SER A 208 13.15 -0.61 14.18
CA SER A 208 13.40 -0.63 15.63
C SER A 208 14.80 -1.15 15.99
N LEU A 209 15.34 -2.08 15.20
CA LEU A 209 16.69 -2.62 15.38
C LEU A 209 17.77 -1.65 14.90
N LEU A 210 17.48 -0.83 13.89
CA LEU A 210 18.42 0.20 13.42
C LEU A 210 18.49 1.40 14.36
N SER A 211 17.37 1.78 14.99
CA SER A 211 17.29 2.96 15.86
C SER A 211 17.75 2.70 17.32
N LYS A 212 17.64 1.48 17.85
CA LYS A 212 17.70 1.21 19.30
C LYS A 212 18.91 0.41 19.83
N THR A 213 19.90 0.06 19.01
CA THR A 213 20.99 -0.83 19.47
C THR A 213 22.16 -0.05 20.09
N ALA A 214 22.53 -0.38 21.34
CA ALA A 214 23.70 0.19 21.99
C ALA A 214 25.02 -0.24 21.31
N PRO A 215 25.98 0.69 21.11
CA PRO A 215 27.26 0.37 20.49
C PRO A 215 28.15 -0.44 21.44
N CYS A 216 28.56 -1.64 21.00
CA CYS A 216 29.42 -2.53 21.76
C CYS A 216 30.88 -2.50 21.28
N LEU A 217 31.11 -2.49 19.98
CA LEU A 217 32.43 -2.68 19.36
C LEU A 217 33.16 -1.36 19.14
N ILE A 218 32.43 -0.30 18.78
CA ILE A 218 33.02 1.00 18.44
C ILE A 218 33.74 1.65 19.64
N ASN A 219 33.30 1.39 20.86
CA ASN A 219 33.90 1.94 22.06
C ASN A 219 35.14 1.14 22.54
N ASN A 220 35.41 -0.02 21.95
CA ASN A 220 36.54 -0.87 22.33
C ASN A 220 37.82 -0.49 21.54
N LYS A 221 38.75 0.19 22.22
CA LYS A 221 40.03 0.63 21.64
C LYS A 221 40.89 -0.53 21.11
N ILE A 222 40.78 -1.72 21.71
CA ILE A 222 41.55 -2.91 21.32
C ILE A 222 41.16 -3.36 19.93
N TRP A 223 39.86 -3.45 19.62
CA TRP A 223 39.41 -3.85 18.28
C TRP A 223 39.77 -2.83 17.20
N LYS A 224 39.73 -1.53 17.49
CA LYS A 224 40.18 -0.49 16.58
C LYS A 224 41.67 -0.63 16.24
N LEU A 225 42.49 -1.00 17.23
CA LEU A 225 43.93 -1.21 17.04
C LEU A 225 44.18 -2.49 16.22
N LEU A 226 43.53 -3.61 16.57
CA LEU A 226 43.71 -4.89 15.89
C LEU A 226 43.32 -4.87 14.42
N ILE A 227 42.27 -4.13 14.05
CA ILE A 227 41.83 -3.95 12.63
C ILE A 227 42.91 -3.30 11.76
N CYS A 228 43.76 -2.46 12.33
CA CYS A 228 44.89 -1.86 11.62
C CYS A 228 46.16 -2.73 11.68
N LEU A 229 46.46 -3.32 12.87
CA LEU A 229 47.67 -4.09 13.08
C LEU A 229 47.71 -5.39 12.29
N ILE A 230 46.67 -6.20 12.31
CA ILE A 230 46.68 -7.54 11.71
C ILE A 230 46.95 -7.49 10.22
N PRO A 231 46.24 -6.66 9.39
CA PRO A 231 46.57 -6.56 7.97
C PRO A 231 47.99 -6.05 7.73
N SER A 232 48.47 -5.08 8.53
CA SER A 232 49.81 -4.51 8.38
C SER A 232 50.89 -5.56 8.66
N ILE A 233 50.72 -6.38 9.70
CA ILE A 233 51.63 -7.48 10.02
C ILE A 233 51.61 -8.53 8.90
N TRP A 234 50.42 -8.85 8.35
CA TRP A 234 50.33 -9.79 7.21
C TRP A 234 51.12 -9.33 6.00
N VAL A 235 51.09 -8.02 5.66
CA VAL A 235 51.90 -7.45 4.57
C VAL A 235 53.38 -7.61 4.88
N LEU A 236 53.83 -7.32 6.13
CA LEU A 236 55.23 -7.47 6.53
C LEU A 236 55.71 -8.94 6.51
N VAL A 237 54.87 -9.86 6.98
CA VAL A 237 55.15 -11.30 6.95
C VAL A 237 55.23 -11.80 5.50
N ALA A 238 54.35 -11.38 4.61
CA ALA A 238 54.36 -11.74 3.22
C ALA A 238 55.64 -11.25 2.52
N ILE A 239 56.05 -10.00 2.76
CA ILE A 239 57.30 -9.43 2.23
C ILE A 239 58.51 -10.17 2.78
N GLY A 240 58.53 -10.44 4.08
CA GLY A 240 59.63 -11.15 4.74
C GLY A 240 59.82 -12.58 4.19
N CYS A 241 58.72 -13.31 3.98
CA CYS A 241 58.74 -14.63 3.34
C CYS A 241 59.18 -14.57 1.87
N ALA A 242 58.73 -13.58 1.11
CA ALA A 242 59.08 -13.40 -0.29
C ALA A 242 60.58 -13.06 -0.50
N LEU A 243 61.15 -12.33 0.45
CA LEU A 243 62.61 -12.01 0.48
C LEU A 243 63.45 -13.08 1.15
N ASN A 244 62.89 -14.24 1.55
CA ASN A 244 63.55 -15.31 2.30
C ASN A 244 64.16 -14.84 3.65
N LEU A 245 63.68 -13.73 4.22
CA LEU A 245 64.08 -13.21 5.53
C LEU A 245 63.39 -13.91 6.69
N LEU A 246 62.19 -14.46 6.42
CA LEU A 246 61.35 -15.14 7.43
C LEU A 246 61.02 -16.56 6.95
N PRO A 247 61.11 -17.58 7.79
CA PRO A 247 60.66 -18.92 7.45
C PRO A 247 59.13 -18.99 7.37
N VAL A 248 58.60 -19.80 6.46
CA VAL A 248 57.16 -19.99 6.24
C VAL A 248 56.39 -20.44 7.48
N SER A 249 57.08 -21.09 8.46
CA SER A 249 56.50 -21.48 9.73
C SER A 249 55.98 -20.28 10.56
N ILE A 250 56.62 -19.12 10.47
CA ILE A 250 56.14 -17.89 11.14
C ILE A 250 54.81 -17.43 10.53
N ALA A 251 54.65 -17.52 9.21
CA ALA A 251 53.35 -17.22 8.54
C ALA A 251 52.26 -18.18 9.03
N GLY A 252 52.56 -19.47 9.22
CA GLY A 252 51.63 -20.45 9.80
C GLY A 252 51.21 -20.15 11.24
N MET A 253 52.20 -19.78 12.09
CA MET A 253 51.89 -19.36 13.48
C MET A 253 51.01 -18.11 13.52
N PHE A 254 51.35 -17.12 12.72
CA PHE A 254 50.56 -15.87 12.66
C PHE A 254 49.17 -16.11 12.07
N PHE A 255 49.01 -17.06 11.12
CA PHE A 255 47.69 -17.50 10.63
C PHE A 255 46.85 -18.08 11.78
N GLY A 256 47.39 -18.98 12.60
CA GLY A 256 46.70 -19.54 13.74
C GLY A 256 46.25 -18.46 14.75
N LEU A 257 47.15 -17.51 15.07
CA LEU A 257 46.83 -16.38 15.94
C LEU A 257 45.71 -15.50 15.37
N SER A 258 45.80 -15.13 14.09
CA SER A 258 44.79 -14.34 13.41
C SER A 258 43.42 -15.05 13.36
N PHE A 259 43.41 -16.37 13.16
CA PHE A 259 42.21 -17.19 13.19
C PHE A 259 41.57 -17.17 14.60
N ILE A 260 42.33 -17.32 15.68
CA ILE A 260 41.83 -17.25 17.05
C ILE A 260 41.21 -15.87 17.33
N ILE A 261 41.89 -14.78 16.94
CA ILE A 261 41.40 -13.40 17.10
C ILE A 261 40.11 -13.19 16.35
N ALA A 262 40.01 -13.65 15.09
CA ALA A 262 38.78 -13.57 14.28
C ALA A 262 37.63 -14.37 14.92
N TYR A 263 37.92 -15.54 15.53
CA TYR A 263 36.95 -16.40 16.18
C TYR A 263 36.42 -15.83 17.51
N LEU A 264 37.23 -15.15 18.28
CA LEU A 264 36.83 -14.56 19.58
C LEU A 264 35.65 -13.58 19.44
N ASN A 265 35.58 -12.88 18.33
CA ASN A 265 34.51 -11.90 18.05
C ASN A 265 33.32 -12.49 17.25
N ALA A 266 33.45 -13.72 16.77
CA ALA A 266 32.46 -14.34 15.89
C ALA A 266 31.07 -14.43 16.49
N LYS A 267 30.97 -14.69 17.84
CA LYS A 267 29.69 -14.81 18.56
C LYS A 267 28.97 -13.47 18.67
N GLN A 268 29.66 -12.36 18.95
CA GLN A 268 29.06 -11.03 19.04
C GLN A 268 28.60 -10.54 17.66
N ILE A 269 29.40 -10.79 16.61
CA ILE A 269 29.05 -10.46 15.24
C ILE A 269 27.88 -11.35 14.75
N ALA A 270 27.79 -12.62 15.19
CA ALA A 270 26.69 -13.51 14.84
C ALA A 270 25.32 -13.02 15.37
N THR A 271 25.27 -12.49 16.59
CA THR A 271 24.01 -11.91 17.12
C THR A 271 23.56 -10.70 16.32
N VAL A 272 24.47 -9.85 15.91
CA VAL A 272 24.18 -8.71 15.02
C VAL A 272 23.76 -9.20 13.62
N HIS A 273 24.45 -10.20 13.06
CA HIS A 273 24.19 -10.74 11.73
C HIS A 273 22.81 -11.42 11.62
N ASN A 274 22.43 -12.27 12.58
CA ASN A 274 21.17 -13.02 12.53
C ASN A 274 19.93 -12.09 12.53
N SER A 275 20.07 -10.89 13.08
CA SER A 275 19.04 -9.85 13.03
C SER A 275 18.99 -9.14 11.66
N LEU A 276 20.04 -9.25 10.85
CA LEU A 276 20.26 -8.40 9.68
C LEU A 276 20.25 -9.15 8.34
N ASP A 277 20.17 -10.50 8.35
CA ASP A 277 20.36 -11.33 7.15
C ASP A 277 19.35 -11.01 6.01
N ARG A 278 18.10 -10.69 6.37
CA ARG A 278 17.06 -10.30 5.42
C ARG A 278 17.08 -8.82 5.06
N MET A 279 17.86 -8.01 5.77
CA MET A 279 17.84 -6.55 5.66
C MET A 279 18.54 -6.02 4.42
N GLU A 280 19.54 -6.73 3.88
CA GLU A 280 20.34 -6.24 2.76
C GLU A 280 19.46 -5.89 1.56
N GLN A 281 18.60 -6.83 1.14
CA GLN A 281 17.74 -6.66 -0.03
C GLN A 281 16.67 -5.58 0.19
N ILE A 282 16.07 -5.55 1.38
CA ILE A 282 15.05 -4.55 1.74
C ILE A 282 15.66 -3.15 1.72
N LEU A 283 16.81 -2.96 2.36
CA LEU A 283 17.50 -1.66 2.37
C LEU A 283 17.98 -1.24 0.98
N GLN A 284 18.39 -2.19 0.14
CA GLN A 284 18.72 -1.91 -1.25
C GLN A 284 17.49 -1.41 -2.00
N THR A 285 16.35 -2.07 -1.85
CA THR A 285 15.08 -1.64 -2.47
C THR A 285 14.66 -0.27 -1.96
N TYR A 286 14.72 -0.04 -0.65
CA TYR A 286 14.37 1.26 -0.06
C TYR A 286 15.30 2.37 -0.54
N SER A 287 16.60 2.08 -0.68
CA SER A 287 17.55 3.03 -1.28
C SER A 287 17.15 3.40 -2.72
N GLU A 288 16.78 2.44 -3.56
CA GLU A 288 16.38 2.72 -4.95
C GLU A 288 15.00 3.43 -5.00
N LEU A 289 14.05 3.09 -4.12
CA LEU A 289 12.76 3.80 -4.00
C LEU A 289 12.94 5.25 -3.57
N ILE A 290 13.76 5.50 -2.55
CA ILE A 290 14.08 6.86 -2.09
C ILE A 290 14.78 7.65 -3.19
N LYS A 291 15.69 7.01 -3.93
CA LYS A 291 16.38 7.63 -5.05
C LYS A 291 15.42 8.08 -6.16
N CYS A 292 14.33 7.35 -6.39
CA CYS A 292 13.28 7.78 -7.32
C CYS A 292 12.65 9.11 -6.87
N ILE A 293 12.43 9.26 -5.56
CA ILE A 293 11.84 10.48 -4.98
C ILE A 293 12.84 11.64 -5.02
N GLU A 294 14.10 11.40 -4.62
CA GLU A 294 15.17 12.41 -4.63
C GLU A 294 15.48 12.95 -6.02
N GLY A 295 15.18 12.18 -7.09
CA GLY A 295 15.42 12.57 -8.48
C GLY A 295 14.37 13.52 -9.07
N GLU A 296 13.27 13.77 -8.38
CA GLU A 296 12.15 14.55 -8.88
C GLU A 296 11.98 15.86 -8.11
N ASN A 297 11.37 16.85 -8.79
CA ASN A 297 11.02 18.12 -8.18
C ASN A 297 9.50 18.23 -8.06
N PHE A 298 9.01 18.37 -6.84
CA PHE A 298 7.59 18.46 -6.55
C PHE A 298 7.17 19.91 -6.27
N GLN A 299 5.97 20.28 -6.73
CA GLN A 299 5.43 21.63 -6.56
C GLN A 299 4.45 21.71 -5.38
N SER A 300 3.68 20.65 -5.10
CA SER A 300 2.76 20.61 -3.97
C SER A 300 3.54 20.65 -2.65
N ALA A 301 3.04 21.42 -1.69
CA ALA A 301 3.68 21.60 -0.40
C ALA A 301 3.89 20.28 0.35
N GLU A 302 2.96 19.33 0.22
CA GLU A 302 3.03 18.02 0.87
C GLU A 302 4.14 17.15 0.29
N LEU A 303 4.24 17.05 -1.06
CA LEU A 303 5.29 16.25 -1.69
C LEU A 303 6.67 16.90 -1.56
N ALA A 304 6.73 18.22 -1.58
CA ALA A 304 7.97 18.97 -1.30
C ALA A 304 8.45 18.74 0.14
N ASP A 305 7.54 18.70 1.12
CA ASP A 305 7.89 18.36 2.51
C ASP A 305 8.42 16.93 2.62
N ILE A 306 7.75 15.95 1.98
CA ILE A 306 8.21 14.56 1.93
C ILE A 306 9.59 14.46 1.29
N HIS A 307 9.83 15.15 0.17
CA HIS A 307 11.13 15.19 -0.51
C HIS A 307 12.21 15.78 0.39
N ASN A 308 11.92 16.88 1.08
CA ASN A 308 12.87 17.54 1.98
C ASN A 308 13.26 16.70 3.19
N ARG A 309 12.40 15.75 3.62
CA ARG A 309 12.73 14.82 4.72
C ARG A 309 13.89 13.87 4.36
N PHE A 310 14.19 13.65 3.08
CA PHE A 310 15.34 12.88 2.63
C PHE A 310 16.65 13.67 2.57
N ALA A 311 16.60 15.00 2.75
CA ALA A 311 17.80 15.80 2.83
C ALA A 311 18.60 15.47 4.10
N SER A 312 19.90 15.25 3.95
CA SER A 312 20.87 15.06 5.02
C SER A 312 22.16 15.80 4.68
N ASP A 313 22.99 16.12 5.66
CA ASP A 313 24.18 16.96 5.55
C ASP A 313 25.13 16.59 4.39
N GLY A 314 24.85 17.14 3.21
CA GLY A 314 25.68 17.01 2.00
C GLY A 314 25.64 15.62 1.32
N GLN A 315 24.80 14.67 1.79
CA GLN A 315 24.60 13.37 1.17
C GLN A 315 23.10 13.09 1.01
N THR A 316 22.74 12.27 0.03
CA THR A 316 21.36 11.81 -0.17
C THR A 316 21.04 10.63 0.74
N ALA A 317 19.81 10.54 1.27
CA ALA A 317 19.36 9.45 2.14
C ALA A 317 19.51 8.09 1.40
N SER A 318 19.20 8.04 0.10
CA SER A 318 19.41 6.86 -0.74
C SER A 318 20.86 6.37 -0.72
N SER A 319 21.83 7.28 -0.84
CA SER A 319 23.27 6.95 -0.81
C SER A 319 23.69 6.42 0.57
N ILE A 320 23.18 7.02 1.65
CA ILE A 320 23.47 6.62 3.03
C ILE A 320 22.91 5.21 3.31
N ILE A 321 21.67 4.94 2.91
CA ILE A 321 21.03 3.62 3.06
C ILE A 321 21.73 2.56 2.18
N LYS A 322 22.16 2.92 0.98
CA LYS A 322 22.93 2.03 0.09
C LYS A 322 24.26 1.61 0.71
N LYS A 323 24.97 2.52 1.38
CA LYS A 323 26.19 2.19 2.12
C LYS A 323 25.91 1.19 3.25
N LEU A 324 24.80 1.38 3.97
CA LEU A 324 24.35 0.45 5.02
C LEU A 324 24.10 -0.94 4.44
N SER A 325 23.30 -1.05 3.36
CA SER A 325 23.05 -2.31 2.66
C SER A 325 24.35 -2.98 2.25
N GLY A 326 25.32 -2.23 1.72
CA GLY A 326 26.65 -2.76 1.37
C GLY A 326 27.46 -3.28 2.56
N HIS A 327 27.36 -2.67 3.74
CA HIS A 327 28.01 -3.17 4.95
C HIS A 327 27.38 -4.47 5.44
N ILE A 328 26.05 -4.59 5.37
CA ILE A 328 25.31 -5.81 5.73
C ILE A 328 25.63 -6.92 4.73
N GLY A 329 25.59 -6.64 3.41
CA GLY A 329 25.96 -7.61 2.37
C GLY A 329 27.40 -8.14 2.51
N ALA A 330 28.32 -7.27 2.95
CA ALA A 330 29.68 -7.71 3.27
C ALA A 330 29.74 -8.66 4.47
N LEU A 331 28.86 -8.48 5.45
CA LEU A 331 28.71 -9.41 6.60
C LEU A 331 28.04 -10.72 6.17
N ASN A 332 27.08 -10.70 5.26
CA ASN A 332 26.41 -11.90 4.74
C ASN A 332 27.39 -12.85 4.03
N GLN A 333 28.44 -12.30 3.41
CA GLN A 333 29.47 -13.09 2.75
C GLN A 333 30.45 -13.81 3.71
N ARG A 334 30.35 -13.59 5.04
CA ARG A 334 31.27 -14.18 6.05
C ARG A 334 31.31 -15.71 6.04
N PHE A 335 30.22 -16.36 5.63
CA PHE A 335 30.15 -17.83 5.56
C PHE A 335 30.69 -18.42 4.25
N SER A 336 31.04 -17.60 3.28
CA SER A 336 31.70 -18.07 2.08
C SER A 336 33.17 -18.39 2.37
N ALA A 337 33.76 -19.36 1.64
CA ALA A 337 35.17 -19.71 1.81
C ALA A 337 36.09 -18.48 1.65
N ILE A 338 35.79 -17.62 0.67
CA ILE A 338 36.53 -16.36 0.45
C ILE A 338 36.34 -15.40 1.64
N GLY A 339 35.13 -15.30 2.17
CA GLY A 339 34.81 -14.44 3.33
C GLY A 339 35.60 -14.85 4.58
N VAL A 340 35.66 -16.14 4.88
CA VAL A 340 36.45 -16.68 6.00
C VAL A 340 37.95 -16.35 5.84
N ILE A 341 38.51 -16.60 4.65
CA ILE A 341 39.91 -16.29 4.36
C ILE A 341 40.17 -14.78 4.54
N LEU A 342 39.36 -13.93 3.90
CA LEU A 342 39.51 -12.48 4.04
C LEU A 342 39.37 -12.01 5.49
N ASN A 343 38.51 -12.64 6.30
CA ASN A 343 38.35 -12.26 7.70
C ASN A 343 39.59 -12.57 8.53
N ILE A 344 40.27 -13.70 8.29
CA ILE A 344 41.52 -14.08 8.98
C ILE A 344 42.63 -13.05 8.67
N PHE A 345 42.76 -12.60 7.41
CA PHE A 345 43.80 -11.68 7.00
C PHE A 345 43.53 -10.22 7.36
N THR A 346 42.26 -9.79 7.37
CA THR A 346 41.91 -8.37 7.43
C THR A 346 40.95 -7.98 8.56
N LEU A 347 40.48 -8.92 9.37
CA LEU A 347 39.39 -8.74 10.35
C LEU A 347 38.18 -8.01 9.73
N ARG A 348 37.81 -8.44 8.52
CA ARG A 348 36.77 -7.81 7.70
C ARG A 348 35.43 -7.71 8.44
N ASP A 349 35.02 -8.77 9.11
CA ASP A 349 33.73 -8.83 9.79
C ASP A 349 33.66 -7.83 10.95
N THR A 350 34.74 -7.75 11.77
CA THR A 350 34.85 -6.77 12.85
C THR A 350 34.83 -5.34 12.33
N ARG A 351 35.54 -5.10 11.21
CA ARG A 351 35.56 -3.78 10.54
C ARG A 351 34.17 -3.38 10.05
N MET A 352 33.42 -4.31 9.44
CA MET A 352 32.07 -4.05 8.96
C MET A 352 31.09 -3.83 10.12
N ALA A 353 31.20 -4.59 11.19
CA ALA A 353 30.39 -4.42 12.39
C ALA A 353 30.61 -3.03 13.03
N ILE A 354 31.86 -2.58 13.15
CA ILE A 354 32.16 -1.22 13.65
C ILE A 354 31.60 -0.12 12.70
N LYS A 355 31.70 -0.32 11.39
CA LYS A 355 31.10 0.62 10.45
C LYS A 355 29.59 0.68 10.56
N LEU A 356 28.95 -0.47 10.81
CA LEU A 356 27.50 -0.55 11.04
C LEU A 356 27.10 0.18 12.32
N GLU A 357 27.83 -0.05 13.44
CA GLU A 357 27.56 0.67 14.70
C GLU A 357 27.75 2.19 14.52
N LYS A 358 28.80 2.60 13.80
CA LYS A 358 29.05 4.02 13.50
C LYS A 358 27.89 4.61 12.70
N TRP A 359 27.44 3.92 11.66
CA TRP A 359 26.31 4.34 10.83
C TRP A 359 25.03 4.51 11.68
N LYS A 360 24.76 3.55 12.59
CA LYS A 360 23.60 3.63 13.49
C LYS A 360 23.65 4.84 14.43
N MET A 361 24.84 5.19 14.92
CA MET A 361 25.02 6.36 15.78
C MET A 361 24.82 7.67 15.00
N GLU A 362 25.24 7.73 13.72
CA GLU A 362 25.17 8.94 12.89
C GLU A 362 23.77 9.14 12.27
N HIS A 363 23.06 8.05 11.93
CA HIS A 363 21.83 8.11 11.11
C HIS A 363 20.64 7.37 11.69
N GLY A 364 20.74 6.85 12.92
CA GLY A 364 19.65 6.05 13.52
C GLY A 364 18.34 6.82 13.65
N GLU A 365 18.40 8.09 14.08
CA GLU A 365 17.22 8.96 14.21
C GLU A 365 16.66 9.38 12.86
N ASP A 366 17.53 9.64 11.88
CA ASP A 366 17.11 10.00 10.52
C ASP A 366 16.38 8.85 9.80
N THR A 367 16.71 7.60 10.13
CA THR A 367 16.14 6.41 9.48
C THR A 367 14.63 6.33 9.65
N GLU A 368 14.09 6.64 10.83
CA GLU A 368 12.66 6.63 11.09
C GLU A 368 11.95 7.70 10.24
N ARG A 369 12.52 8.90 10.17
CA ARG A 369 12.01 10.01 9.34
C ARG A 369 12.00 9.65 7.86
N TRP A 370 13.08 9.01 7.34
CA TRP A 370 13.15 8.61 5.94
C TRP A 370 12.14 7.53 5.58
N PHE A 371 11.96 6.55 6.45
CA PHE A 371 11.03 5.46 6.18
C PHE A 371 9.57 5.89 6.34
N GLU A 372 9.29 6.81 7.26
CA GLU A 372 7.97 7.44 7.33
C GLU A 372 7.67 8.25 6.07
N ALA A 373 8.63 9.04 5.59
CA ALA A 373 8.50 9.80 4.34
C ALA A 373 8.28 8.88 3.13
N LEU A 374 9.02 7.75 3.05
CA LEU A 374 8.83 6.73 2.02
C LEU A 374 7.43 6.12 2.07
N ALA A 375 6.94 5.77 3.27
CA ALA A 375 5.61 5.21 3.47
C ALA A 375 4.49 6.17 3.06
N LEU A 376 4.66 7.46 3.38
CA LEU A 376 3.73 8.51 2.93
C LEU A 376 3.71 8.61 1.41
N PHE A 377 4.87 8.67 0.77
CA PHE A 377 4.98 8.76 -0.69
C PHE A 377 4.36 7.54 -1.38
N ASP A 378 4.59 6.34 -0.88
CA ASP A 378 4.02 5.09 -1.38
C ASP A 378 2.48 5.10 -1.31
N ALA A 379 1.90 5.57 -0.20
CA ALA A 379 0.46 5.76 -0.05
C ALA A 379 -0.09 6.81 -1.03
N TYR A 380 0.62 7.92 -1.24
CA TYR A 380 0.25 8.94 -2.23
C TYR A 380 0.32 8.41 -3.67
N CYS A 381 1.32 7.59 -4.00
CA CYS A 381 1.41 6.94 -5.31
C CYS A 381 0.19 6.07 -5.62
N SER A 382 -0.35 5.37 -4.62
CA SER A 382 -1.58 4.58 -4.77
C SER A 382 -2.78 5.47 -5.10
N LEU A 383 -2.98 6.57 -4.37
CA LEU A 383 -4.07 7.51 -4.63
C LEU A 383 -3.90 8.25 -5.96
N GLY A 384 -2.66 8.60 -6.35
CA GLY A 384 -2.37 9.18 -7.67
C GLY A 384 -2.64 8.20 -8.81
N GLY A 385 -2.42 6.89 -8.59
CA GLY A 385 -2.80 5.83 -9.52
C GLY A 385 -4.31 5.69 -9.66
N PHE A 386 -5.02 5.72 -8.54
CA PHE A 386 -6.48 5.71 -8.51
C PHE A 386 -7.06 6.91 -9.25
N ALA A 387 -6.53 8.12 -9.03
CA ALA A 387 -6.96 9.33 -9.74
C ALA A 387 -6.73 9.20 -11.25
N PHE A 388 -5.57 8.75 -11.69
CA PHE A 388 -5.24 8.54 -13.10
C PHE A 388 -6.21 7.56 -13.79
N ASN A 389 -6.60 6.48 -13.10
CA ASN A 389 -7.51 5.46 -13.64
C ASN A 389 -8.99 5.90 -13.68
N HIS A 390 -9.32 7.04 -13.07
CA HIS A 390 -10.69 7.55 -12.98
C HIS A 390 -10.76 9.02 -13.41
N PRO A 391 -10.47 9.36 -14.69
CA PRO A 391 -10.42 10.74 -15.16
C PRO A 391 -11.77 11.47 -15.11
N GLU A 392 -12.86 10.71 -14.95
CA GLU A 392 -14.22 11.23 -14.78
C GLU A 392 -14.57 11.59 -13.33
N TYR A 393 -13.71 11.24 -12.36
CA TYR A 393 -13.93 11.57 -10.95
C TYR A 393 -13.48 13.01 -10.67
N ILE A 394 -14.11 13.61 -9.67
CA ILE A 394 -13.82 15.00 -9.30
C ILE A 394 -13.26 15.06 -7.88
N TYR A 395 -12.47 16.08 -7.61
CA TYR A 395 -12.07 16.39 -6.24
C TYR A 395 -13.16 17.23 -5.57
N PRO A 396 -13.70 16.78 -4.42
CA PRO A 396 -14.79 17.49 -3.76
C PRO A 396 -14.31 18.82 -3.16
N GLU A 397 -15.23 19.78 -3.12
CA GLU A 397 -15.07 21.00 -2.33
C GLU A 397 -15.27 20.70 -0.85
N ILE A 398 -14.41 21.26 0.01
CA ILE A 398 -14.50 21.07 1.46
C ILE A 398 -15.16 22.29 2.10
N ALA A 399 -16.33 22.06 2.69
CA ALA A 399 -17.13 23.10 3.35
C ALA A 399 -16.53 23.50 4.71
N ASP A 400 -16.81 24.72 5.13
CA ASP A 400 -16.39 25.26 6.44
C ASP A 400 -17.48 25.14 7.51
N VAL A 401 -18.74 25.00 7.10
CA VAL A 401 -19.90 25.02 8.00
C VAL A 401 -20.44 23.61 8.25
N TYR A 402 -20.57 23.23 9.50
CA TYR A 402 -21.17 21.98 9.93
C TYR A 402 -22.69 22.04 9.83
N PHE A 403 -23.37 21.09 9.27
CA PHE A 403 -22.94 20.03 8.37
C PHE A 403 -23.45 20.37 6.98
N LYS A 404 -22.62 20.25 5.98
CA LYS A 404 -23.00 20.42 4.59
C LYS A 404 -22.55 19.21 3.77
N MET A 405 -23.44 18.60 3.00
CA MET A 405 -23.12 17.62 1.98
C MET A 405 -24.10 17.79 0.82
N GLU A 406 -23.60 18.33 -0.29
CA GLU A 406 -24.36 18.54 -1.54
C GLU A 406 -23.62 17.87 -2.67
N GLY A 407 -24.26 16.92 -3.35
CA GLY A 407 -23.63 16.20 -4.45
C GLY A 407 -24.60 15.86 -5.58
N LYS A 408 -24.09 15.86 -6.78
CA LYS A 408 -24.83 15.53 -8.01
C LYS A 408 -24.24 14.29 -8.66
N ALA A 409 -25.14 13.41 -9.09
CA ALA A 409 -24.83 12.19 -9.83
C ALA A 409 -23.75 11.34 -9.16
N LEU A 410 -23.89 11.04 -7.86
CA LEU A 410 -22.97 10.17 -7.14
C LEU A 410 -23.18 8.72 -7.57
N GLY A 411 -22.07 8.04 -7.91
CA GLY A 411 -22.02 6.62 -8.24
C GLY A 411 -21.16 5.83 -7.26
N HIS A 412 -21.36 4.53 -7.20
CA HIS A 412 -20.52 3.67 -6.36
C HIS A 412 -19.25 3.27 -7.11
N PRO A 413 -18.03 3.54 -6.60
CA PRO A 413 -16.78 3.28 -7.31
C PRO A 413 -16.55 1.83 -7.72
N LEU A 414 -17.12 0.86 -6.99
CA LEU A 414 -16.99 -0.56 -7.27
C LEU A 414 -18.09 -1.13 -8.20
N LEU A 415 -19.07 -0.32 -8.58
CA LEU A 415 -20.07 -0.72 -9.58
C LEU A 415 -19.58 -0.37 -10.98
N ARG A 416 -19.74 -1.30 -11.91
CA ARG A 416 -19.39 -1.09 -13.31
C ARG A 416 -20.12 0.15 -13.85
N ARG A 417 -19.41 0.96 -14.63
CA ARG A 417 -19.89 2.25 -15.14
C ARG A 417 -21.19 2.15 -15.95
N ASP A 418 -21.37 1.05 -16.68
CA ASP A 418 -22.53 0.76 -17.53
C ASP A 418 -23.80 0.45 -16.76
N ILE A 419 -23.68 -0.09 -15.55
CA ILE A 419 -24.82 -0.47 -14.69
C ILE A 419 -25.01 0.45 -13.49
N CYS A 420 -24.07 1.34 -13.22
CA CYS A 420 -24.10 2.22 -12.05
C CYS A 420 -25.13 3.34 -12.23
N VAL A 421 -26.24 3.24 -11.53
CA VAL A 421 -27.25 4.32 -11.47
C VAL A 421 -26.78 5.37 -10.47
N LYS A 422 -26.62 6.60 -10.95
CA LYS A 422 -26.13 7.73 -10.15
C LYS A 422 -27.29 8.49 -9.54
N ASN A 423 -27.14 8.92 -8.27
CA ASN A 423 -28.14 9.66 -7.53
C ASN A 423 -27.54 10.91 -6.86
N ASP A 424 -28.40 11.87 -6.56
CA ASP A 424 -28.05 13.11 -5.86
C ASP A 424 -28.12 12.95 -4.35
N ILE A 425 -27.46 13.85 -3.61
CA ILE A 425 -27.60 14.01 -2.17
C ILE A 425 -27.65 15.50 -1.82
N GLU A 426 -28.46 15.87 -0.82
CA GLU A 426 -28.55 17.24 -0.35
C GLU A 426 -28.78 17.28 1.17
N ILE A 427 -27.74 17.72 1.92
CA ILE A 427 -27.80 18.06 3.34
C ILE A 427 -27.16 19.44 3.49
N ARG A 428 -27.96 20.47 3.82
CA ARG A 428 -27.49 21.86 3.78
C ARG A 428 -27.18 22.47 5.14
N LYS A 429 -27.63 21.84 6.22
CA LYS A 429 -27.54 22.40 7.58
C LYS A 429 -27.58 21.30 8.65
N SER A 430 -27.30 21.66 9.88
CA SER A 430 -27.47 20.81 11.07
C SER A 430 -28.61 21.38 11.96
N PRO A 431 -29.46 20.54 12.58
CA PRO A 431 -29.60 19.10 12.33
C PRO A 431 -30.35 18.81 11.02
N TRP A 432 -29.98 17.68 10.35
CA TRP A 432 -30.64 17.26 9.13
C TRP A 432 -30.56 15.75 8.92
N PHE A 433 -31.69 15.11 8.71
CA PHE A 433 -31.77 13.70 8.38
C PHE A 433 -32.54 13.45 7.08
N LEU A 434 -31.95 12.60 6.22
CA LEU A 434 -32.65 12.02 5.10
C LEU A 434 -33.25 10.68 5.53
N ILE A 435 -34.55 10.52 5.46
CA ILE A 435 -35.23 9.25 5.68
C ILE A 435 -35.56 8.63 4.34
N ILE A 436 -35.00 7.44 4.08
CA ILE A 436 -35.14 6.76 2.80
C ILE A 436 -36.00 5.53 2.98
N THR A 437 -37.20 5.57 2.40
CA THR A 437 -38.14 4.44 2.42
C THR A 437 -38.12 3.66 1.12
N GLY A 438 -38.57 2.41 1.12
CA GLY A 438 -38.68 1.58 -0.08
C GLY A 438 -38.58 0.09 0.19
N ALA A 439 -38.92 -0.71 -0.80
CA ALA A 439 -38.88 -2.16 -0.73
C ALA A 439 -37.45 -2.72 -0.61
N ASN A 440 -37.32 -3.98 -0.22
CA ASN A 440 -36.05 -4.70 -0.36
C ASN A 440 -35.64 -4.78 -1.83
N MET A 441 -34.34 -4.82 -2.11
CA MET A 441 -33.74 -4.83 -3.44
C MET A 441 -33.94 -3.52 -4.27
N ALA A 442 -34.63 -2.50 -3.75
CA ALA A 442 -34.86 -1.25 -4.47
C ALA A 442 -33.61 -0.33 -4.58
N GLY A 443 -32.48 -0.68 -3.90
CA GLY A 443 -31.24 0.05 -4.00
C GLY A 443 -30.86 0.90 -2.76
N LYS A 444 -31.66 0.90 -1.67
CA LYS A 444 -31.42 1.69 -0.45
C LYS A 444 -30.01 1.50 0.12
N SER A 445 -29.64 0.27 0.45
CA SER A 445 -28.33 -0.04 1.07
C SER A 445 -27.15 0.26 0.12
N THR A 446 -27.33 0.09 -1.19
CA THR A 446 -26.33 0.48 -2.20
C THR A 446 -26.15 2.00 -2.23
N TYR A 447 -27.23 2.77 -2.14
CA TYR A 447 -27.17 4.22 -2.07
C TYR A 447 -26.46 4.69 -0.78
N LEU A 448 -26.78 4.13 0.39
CA LEU A 448 -26.10 4.47 1.64
C LEU A 448 -24.59 4.21 1.54
N ARG A 449 -24.19 3.08 0.98
CA ARG A 449 -22.78 2.77 0.74
C ARG A 449 -22.14 3.72 -0.27
N THR A 450 -22.86 4.07 -1.33
CA THR A 450 -22.39 5.06 -2.32
C THR A 450 -22.04 6.39 -1.66
N ILE A 451 -22.92 6.87 -0.78
CA ILE A 451 -22.69 8.10 -0.03
C ILE A 451 -21.50 7.93 0.92
N GLY A 452 -21.45 6.87 1.71
CA GLY A 452 -20.38 6.62 2.69
C GLY A 452 -19.01 6.50 2.04
N VAL A 453 -18.92 5.78 0.91
CA VAL A 453 -17.66 5.58 0.18
C VAL A 453 -17.15 6.89 -0.46
N ASN A 454 -18.03 7.68 -1.12
CA ASN A 454 -17.62 8.97 -1.69
C ASN A 454 -17.26 9.99 -0.61
N TYR A 455 -17.99 9.98 0.51
CA TYR A 455 -17.65 10.80 1.66
C TYR A 455 -16.25 10.45 2.22
N LEU A 456 -15.95 9.16 2.39
CA LEU A 456 -14.65 8.66 2.82
C LEU A 456 -13.54 9.09 1.85
N LEU A 457 -13.73 8.84 0.55
CA LEU A 457 -12.76 9.24 -0.48
C LEU A 457 -12.48 10.74 -0.42
N GLY A 458 -13.51 11.57 -0.28
CA GLY A 458 -13.35 13.01 -0.13
C GLY A 458 -12.56 13.39 1.12
N CYS A 459 -12.83 12.77 2.26
CA CYS A 459 -12.12 13.03 3.52
C CYS A 459 -10.68 12.51 3.53
N ILE A 460 -10.32 11.52 2.71
CA ILE A 460 -8.91 11.13 2.52
C ILE A 460 -8.20 11.92 1.42
N GLY A 461 -8.87 12.91 0.80
CA GLY A 461 -8.32 13.76 -0.25
C GLY A 461 -8.32 13.12 -1.65
N ALA A 462 -8.95 11.97 -1.84
CA ALA A 462 -9.05 11.28 -3.12
C ALA A 462 -10.17 11.89 -4.01
N PRO A 463 -10.13 11.71 -5.33
CA PRO A 463 -11.25 12.04 -6.20
C PRO A 463 -12.43 11.10 -5.95
N VAL A 464 -13.65 11.59 -6.19
CA VAL A 464 -14.92 10.94 -5.90
C VAL A 464 -15.74 10.68 -7.15
N CYS A 465 -16.53 9.61 -7.16
CA CYS A 465 -17.42 9.26 -8.26
C CYS A 465 -18.68 10.14 -8.25
N ALA A 466 -18.58 11.37 -8.70
CA ALA A 466 -19.67 12.34 -8.74
C ALA A 466 -19.47 13.35 -9.88
N ALA A 467 -20.55 14.03 -10.29
CA ALA A 467 -20.45 15.20 -11.17
C ALA A 467 -20.05 16.47 -10.39
N SER A 468 -20.52 16.59 -9.14
CA SER A 468 -20.08 17.60 -8.17
C SER A 468 -20.31 17.07 -6.76
N LEU A 469 -19.45 17.46 -5.82
CA LEU A 469 -19.63 17.16 -4.39
C LEU A 469 -18.98 18.27 -3.57
N THR A 470 -19.77 18.82 -2.65
CA THR A 470 -19.30 19.66 -1.55
C THR A 470 -19.59 18.91 -0.26
N LEU A 471 -18.61 18.77 0.64
CA LEU A 471 -18.80 18.07 1.92
C LEU A 471 -18.07 18.78 3.07
N TYR A 472 -18.67 18.67 4.26
CA TYR A 472 -18.01 19.03 5.52
C TYR A 472 -17.36 17.78 6.13
N PRO A 473 -16.07 17.81 6.51
CA PRO A 473 -15.35 16.63 6.98
C PRO A 473 -15.61 16.39 8.48
N ALA A 474 -16.68 15.65 8.80
CA ALA A 474 -17.00 15.15 10.13
C ALA A 474 -16.56 13.70 10.30
N ARG A 475 -16.57 13.21 11.53
CA ARG A 475 -16.34 11.77 11.79
C ARG A 475 -17.54 10.95 11.37
N MET A 476 -17.32 9.95 10.52
CA MET A 476 -18.39 9.08 10.03
C MET A 476 -18.61 7.88 10.96
N VAL A 477 -19.89 7.54 11.17
CA VAL A 477 -20.33 6.33 11.86
C VAL A 477 -21.45 5.68 11.05
N THR A 478 -21.36 4.37 10.83
CA THR A 478 -22.38 3.63 10.09
C THR A 478 -22.97 2.49 10.93
N SER A 479 -24.19 2.07 10.62
CA SER A 479 -24.79 0.83 11.07
C SER A 479 -25.64 0.27 9.92
N LEU A 480 -24.96 -0.41 8.97
CA LEU A 480 -25.57 -0.96 7.76
C LEU A 480 -25.69 -2.48 7.84
N ARG A 481 -24.70 -3.11 8.46
CA ARG A 481 -24.67 -4.56 8.69
C ARG A 481 -24.57 -4.81 10.18
N THR A 482 -25.33 -5.74 10.64
CA THR A 482 -25.17 -6.31 11.97
C THR A 482 -24.69 -7.74 11.78
N SER A 483 -23.54 -8.07 12.35
CA SER A 483 -22.99 -9.43 12.34
C SER A 483 -23.31 -10.09 13.68
N ASP A 484 -23.89 -11.28 13.64
CA ASP A 484 -23.90 -12.16 14.80
C ASP A 484 -22.47 -12.53 15.17
N SER A 485 -22.08 -12.27 16.39
CA SER A 485 -20.81 -12.77 16.93
C SER A 485 -21.12 -13.92 17.89
N LEU A 486 -21.11 -15.14 17.37
CA LEU A 486 -21.18 -16.35 18.19
C LEU A 486 -20.03 -16.41 19.23
N ALA A 487 -18.93 -15.71 18.96
CA ALA A 487 -17.77 -15.66 19.86
C ALA A 487 -17.98 -14.77 21.09
N SER A 488 -18.88 -13.77 21.05
CA SER A 488 -19.15 -12.85 22.17
C SER A 488 -20.37 -13.22 23.00
N ASN A 489 -21.13 -14.26 22.65
CA ASN A 489 -22.41 -14.62 23.27
C ASN A 489 -23.42 -13.45 23.36
N GLU A 490 -23.28 -12.44 22.52
CA GLU A 490 -24.19 -11.28 22.48
C GLU A 490 -25.26 -11.51 21.41
N SER A 491 -26.53 -11.25 21.79
CA SER A 491 -27.59 -11.27 20.80
C SER A 491 -27.42 -10.13 19.81
N TYR A 492 -27.78 -10.37 18.55
CA TYR A 492 -27.82 -9.40 17.46
C TYR A 492 -28.42 -8.04 17.90
N PHE A 493 -29.55 -8.08 18.60
CA PHE A 493 -30.22 -6.90 19.08
C PHE A 493 -29.37 -6.11 20.09
N PHE A 494 -28.69 -6.79 21.01
CA PHE A 494 -27.87 -6.14 22.02
C PHE A 494 -26.62 -5.47 21.41
N ALA A 495 -26.01 -6.09 20.43
CA ALA A 495 -24.87 -5.50 19.69
C ALA A 495 -25.31 -4.23 18.93
N GLU A 496 -26.51 -4.26 18.31
CA GLU A 496 -27.09 -3.09 17.66
C GLU A 496 -27.36 -1.95 18.66
N LEU A 497 -27.96 -2.26 19.83
CA LEU A 497 -28.18 -1.27 20.88
C LEU A 497 -26.89 -0.65 21.40
N LYS A 498 -25.83 -1.44 21.60
CA LYS A 498 -24.52 -0.91 21.98
C LYS A 498 -23.99 0.10 20.95
N ARG A 499 -24.16 -0.21 19.66
CA ARG A 499 -23.72 0.68 18.58
C ARG A 499 -24.51 1.98 18.56
N LEU A 500 -25.83 1.91 18.68
CA LEU A 500 -26.69 3.09 18.78
C LEU A 500 -26.38 3.92 20.04
N LYS A 501 -26.15 3.26 21.18
CA LYS A 501 -25.71 3.94 22.40
C LYS A 501 -24.38 4.66 22.21
N MET A 502 -23.39 4.02 21.61
CA MET A 502 -22.09 4.64 21.31
C MET A 502 -22.25 5.91 20.46
N ILE A 503 -23.16 5.91 19.46
CA ILE A 503 -23.46 7.09 18.66
C ILE A 503 -24.00 8.23 19.53
N ILE A 504 -25.00 7.92 20.39
CA ILE A 504 -25.61 8.91 21.31
C ILE A 504 -24.55 9.45 22.28
N ASP A 505 -23.76 8.59 22.91
CA ASP A 505 -22.73 8.99 23.88
C ASP A 505 -21.69 9.94 23.23
N ARG A 506 -21.27 9.68 21.99
CA ARG A 506 -20.36 10.54 21.23
C ARG A 506 -20.97 11.90 20.89
N LEU A 507 -22.25 11.92 20.47
CA LEU A 507 -22.97 13.17 20.22
C LEU A 507 -23.10 14.01 21.51
N GLN A 508 -23.40 13.39 22.64
CA GLN A 508 -23.50 14.07 23.95
C GLN A 508 -22.14 14.62 24.42
N GLN A 509 -21.05 14.03 23.98
CA GLN A 509 -19.67 14.54 24.19
C GLN A 509 -19.33 15.71 23.27
N GLY A 510 -20.24 16.12 22.38
CA GLY A 510 -20.04 17.22 21.43
C GLY A 510 -19.29 16.85 20.16
N GLU A 511 -19.14 15.54 19.85
CA GLU A 511 -18.52 15.14 18.59
C GLU A 511 -19.43 15.46 17.41
N GLN A 512 -18.82 15.99 16.35
CA GLN A 512 -19.48 16.21 15.06
C GLN A 512 -19.48 14.92 14.26
N LEU A 513 -20.65 14.28 14.11
CA LEU A 513 -20.79 12.99 13.43
C LEU A 513 -21.60 13.11 12.15
N PHE A 514 -21.18 12.38 11.11
CA PHE A 514 -22.02 12.03 9.98
C PHE A 514 -22.50 10.58 10.14
N ILE A 515 -23.81 10.37 10.25
CA ILE A 515 -24.43 9.10 10.66
C ILE A 515 -25.14 8.46 9.48
N ILE A 516 -24.85 7.18 9.20
CA ILE A 516 -25.52 6.40 8.15
C ILE A 516 -26.08 5.12 8.75
N LEU A 517 -27.39 4.98 8.74
CA LEU A 517 -28.11 3.85 9.36
C LEU A 517 -28.94 3.09 8.32
N ASP A 518 -28.99 1.77 8.43
CA ASP A 518 -29.85 0.91 7.61
C ASP A 518 -30.68 -0.03 8.50
N GLU A 519 -31.98 0.17 8.50
CA GLU A 519 -32.97 -0.64 9.24
C GLU A 519 -32.61 -0.86 10.72
N ILE A 520 -32.79 0.15 11.54
CA ILE A 520 -32.51 0.08 12.97
C ILE A 520 -33.50 -0.81 13.73
N LEU A 521 -33.03 -1.41 14.83
CA LEU A 521 -33.81 -2.24 15.77
C LEU A 521 -34.43 -3.48 15.11
N LYS A 522 -33.65 -4.21 14.29
CA LYS A 522 -34.11 -5.41 13.56
C LYS A 522 -34.48 -6.58 14.48
N GLY A 523 -33.88 -6.68 15.65
CA GLY A 523 -33.94 -7.85 16.53
C GLY A 523 -35.09 -7.85 17.54
N THR A 524 -36.13 -6.99 17.39
CA THR A 524 -37.28 -6.90 18.33
C THR A 524 -38.62 -6.98 17.61
N ASN A 525 -39.71 -7.01 18.36
CA ASN A 525 -41.08 -7.01 17.82
C ASN A 525 -41.39 -5.68 17.09
N SER A 526 -42.38 -5.68 16.20
CA SER A 526 -42.72 -4.54 15.35
C SER A 526 -43.16 -3.29 16.13
N ILE A 527 -43.83 -3.44 17.26
CA ILE A 527 -44.31 -2.31 18.06
C ILE A 527 -43.14 -1.62 18.78
N ASP A 528 -42.25 -2.38 19.40
CA ASP A 528 -41.09 -1.85 20.09
C ASP A 528 -40.09 -1.28 19.08
N LYS A 529 -39.91 -1.92 17.92
CA LYS A 529 -39.13 -1.40 16.81
C LYS A 529 -39.60 -0.01 16.40
N GLN A 530 -40.89 0.15 16.12
CA GLN A 530 -41.46 1.43 15.69
C GLN A 530 -41.32 2.52 16.77
N LYS A 531 -41.71 2.23 18.04
CA LYS A 531 -41.56 3.18 19.14
C LYS A 531 -40.10 3.56 19.39
N GLY A 532 -39.22 2.58 19.42
CA GLY A 532 -37.78 2.80 19.62
C GLY A 532 -37.14 3.61 18.50
N SER A 533 -37.48 3.32 17.25
CA SER A 533 -36.96 4.05 16.08
C SER A 533 -37.42 5.52 16.07
N LEU A 534 -38.69 5.78 16.38
CA LEU A 534 -39.22 7.15 16.51
C LEU A 534 -38.52 7.92 17.64
N ALA A 535 -38.35 7.28 18.81
CA ALA A 535 -37.67 7.90 19.95
C ALA A 535 -36.21 8.20 19.65
N LEU A 536 -35.49 7.26 19.01
CA LEU A 536 -34.10 7.45 18.61
C LEU A 536 -33.96 8.62 17.62
N MET A 537 -34.81 8.70 16.60
CA MET A 537 -34.75 9.79 15.63
C MET A 537 -34.98 11.16 16.28
N LYS A 538 -35.95 11.27 17.18
CA LYS A 538 -36.20 12.49 17.97
C LYS A 538 -34.97 12.86 18.80
N GLN A 539 -34.33 11.89 19.43
CA GLN A 539 -33.10 12.09 20.20
C GLN A 539 -31.91 12.53 19.32
N LEU A 540 -31.75 11.96 18.14
CA LEU A 540 -30.72 12.37 17.19
C LEU A 540 -30.93 13.82 16.71
N VAL A 541 -32.16 14.20 16.40
CA VAL A 541 -32.50 15.59 16.02
C VAL A 541 -32.24 16.55 17.19
N ALA A 542 -32.62 16.18 18.42
CA ALA A 542 -32.36 16.98 19.62
C ALA A 542 -30.85 17.17 19.90
N ASN A 543 -30.01 16.16 19.61
CA ASN A 543 -28.56 16.24 19.71
C ASN A 543 -27.90 16.89 18.49
N GLN A 544 -28.65 17.56 17.63
CA GLN A 544 -28.15 18.27 16.44
C GLN A 544 -27.35 17.39 15.46
N ALA A 545 -27.65 16.11 15.39
CA ALA A 545 -26.97 15.17 14.52
C ALA A 545 -27.41 15.36 13.06
N CYS A 546 -26.51 14.90 12.14
CA CYS A 546 -26.76 14.88 10.71
C CYS A 546 -26.54 13.48 10.16
N GLY A 547 -27.39 13.04 9.23
CA GLY A 547 -27.24 11.70 8.69
C GLY A 547 -28.31 11.27 7.70
N ILE A 548 -28.27 9.97 7.41
CA ILE A 548 -29.16 9.28 6.50
C ILE A 548 -29.62 8.00 7.18
N ILE A 549 -30.90 7.72 7.12
CA ILE A 549 -31.45 6.46 7.57
C ILE A 549 -32.30 5.82 6.47
N ALA A 550 -32.03 4.56 6.15
CA ALA A 550 -32.90 3.75 5.33
C ALA A 550 -33.80 2.89 6.22
N THR A 551 -35.07 2.75 5.86
CA THR A 551 -36.05 1.99 6.66
C THR A 551 -37.17 1.43 5.77
N HIS A 552 -37.79 0.35 6.26
CA HIS A 552 -39.06 -0.15 5.75
C HIS A 552 -40.26 0.37 6.57
N ASP A 553 -40.02 1.00 7.71
CA ASP A 553 -41.08 1.54 8.56
C ASP A 553 -41.52 2.91 8.03
N LEU A 554 -42.70 2.93 7.43
CA LEU A 554 -43.29 4.15 6.87
C LEU A 554 -43.67 5.18 7.95
N ALA A 555 -43.82 4.75 9.21
CA ALA A 555 -44.14 5.66 10.32
C ALA A 555 -43.00 6.64 10.61
N LEU A 556 -41.72 6.26 10.31
CA LEU A 556 -40.61 7.21 10.41
C LEU A 556 -40.78 8.37 9.42
N GLY A 557 -41.44 8.14 8.30
CA GLY A 557 -41.70 9.19 7.30
C GLY A 557 -42.62 10.31 7.82
N GLU A 558 -43.47 10.01 8.77
CA GLU A 558 -44.35 11.03 9.39
C GLU A 558 -43.56 12.08 10.19
N LEU A 559 -42.33 11.80 10.60
CA LEU A 559 -41.47 12.74 11.30
C LEU A 559 -41.13 13.99 10.49
N GLU A 560 -41.18 13.97 9.15
CA GLU A 560 -41.04 15.18 8.33
C GLU A 560 -42.13 16.21 8.62
N LYS A 561 -43.34 15.76 8.98
CA LYS A 561 -44.46 16.67 9.36
C LYS A 561 -44.20 17.31 10.73
N GLU A 562 -43.59 16.57 11.66
CA GLU A 562 -43.22 17.07 12.98
C GLU A 562 -41.98 17.96 12.95
N PHE A 563 -41.01 17.62 12.10
CA PHE A 563 -39.70 18.29 11.95
C PHE A 563 -39.41 18.73 10.50
N PRO A 564 -40.22 19.61 9.87
CA PRO A 564 -40.12 19.92 8.44
C PRO A 564 -38.81 20.63 8.04
N ASN A 565 -38.12 21.21 9.03
CA ASN A 565 -36.83 21.90 8.82
C ASN A 565 -35.59 21.04 9.13
N GLN A 566 -35.78 19.80 9.61
CA GLN A 566 -34.71 18.91 10.06
C GLN A 566 -34.74 17.52 9.40
N ILE A 567 -35.89 17.15 8.81
CA ILE A 567 -36.09 15.84 8.19
C ILE A 567 -36.63 16.01 6.78
N LYS A 568 -36.11 15.24 5.84
CA LYS A 568 -36.58 15.14 4.46
C LYS A 568 -36.75 13.68 4.07
N ASN A 569 -37.92 13.35 3.49
CA ASN A 569 -38.21 12.01 3.02
C ASN A 569 -37.79 11.80 1.56
N TYR A 570 -37.17 10.66 1.32
CA TYR A 570 -36.91 10.14 -0.01
C TYR A 570 -37.35 8.69 -0.12
N ARG A 571 -37.51 8.19 -1.34
CA ARG A 571 -37.92 6.82 -1.61
C ARG A 571 -37.23 6.20 -2.77
N PHE A 572 -37.08 4.88 -2.70
CA PHE A 572 -36.84 4.02 -3.84
C PHE A 572 -38.08 3.20 -4.11
N GLU A 573 -38.56 3.24 -5.34
CA GLU A 573 -39.75 2.50 -5.76
C GLU A 573 -39.40 1.44 -6.79
N ALA A 574 -40.18 0.36 -6.76
CA ALA A 574 -40.19 -0.62 -7.82
C ALA A 574 -41.42 -0.34 -8.70
N ASP A 575 -41.23 -0.30 -9.98
CA ASP A 575 -42.28 -0.15 -10.97
C ASP A 575 -42.73 -1.55 -11.44
N ILE A 576 -44.03 -1.76 -11.65
CA ILE A 576 -44.56 -3.01 -12.21
C ILE A 576 -44.86 -2.74 -13.68
N GLN A 577 -44.07 -3.33 -14.59
CA GLN A 577 -44.26 -3.27 -16.03
C GLN A 577 -44.44 -4.70 -16.56
N ASP A 578 -45.46 -4.92 -17.39
CA ASP A 578 -45.75 -6.22 -18.01
C ASP A 578 -45.78 -7.43 -17.04
N ASN A 579 -46.34 -7.22 -15.84
CA ASN A 579 -46.35 -8.22 -14.76
C ASN A 579 -44.96 -8.62 -14.26
N GLU A 580 -43.93 -7.77 -14.49
CA GLU A 580 -42.60 -7.89 -13.96
C GLU A 580 -42.25 -6.72 -13.03
N LEU A 581 -41.50 -7.03 -11.95
CA LEU A 581 -40.99 -6.02 -11.02
C LEU A 581 -39.68 -5.47 -11.59
N THR A 582 -39.66 -4.20 -11.91
CA THR A 582 -38.49 -3.49 -12.37
C THR A 582 -38.05 -2.44 -11.36
N PHE A 583 -36.76 -2.23 -11.23
CA PHE A 583 -36.18 -1.26 -10.30
C PHE A 583 -35.42 -0.20 -11.08
N SER A 584 -35.87 1.05 -10.98
CA SER A 584 -35.16 2.18 -11.61
C SER A 584 -33.86 2.56 -10.87
N TYR A 585 -33.71 2.16 -9.60
CA TYR A 585 -32.64 2.56 -8.69
C TYR A 585 -32.44 4.09 -8.58
N GLN A 586 -33.48 4.87 -8.92
CA GLN A 586 -33.50 6.33 -8.84
C GLN A 586 -34.15 6.79 -7.53
N LEU A 587 -33.46 7.68 -6.83
CA LEU A 587 -33.96 8.33 -5.62
C LEU A 587 -35.03 9.35 -6.02
N ARG A 588 -36.20 9.27 -5.38
CA ARG A 588 -37.34 10.19 -5.57
C ARG A 588 -37.74 10.82 -4.25
N GLU A 589 -38.29 12.02 -4.25
CA GLU A 589 -38.81 12.66 -3.05
C GLU A 589 -40.08 11.98 -2.54
N GLY A 590 -40.29 12.01 -1.19
CA GLY A 590 -41.45 11.52 -0.51
C GLY A 590 -41.33 10.11 0.08
N ILE A 591 -42.41 9.54 0.56
CA ILE A 591 -42.50 8.23 1.24
C ILE A 591 -42.93 7.17 0.20
N ALA A 592 -42.36 5.96 0.30
CA ALA A 592 -42.72 4.85 -0.58
C ALA A 592 -44.18 4.44 -0.42
N GLN A 593 -44.87 4.25 -1.56
CA GLN A 593 -46.31 3.90 -1.55
C GLN A 593 -46.53 2.39 -1.72
N ASN A 594 -45.64 1.67 -2.37
CA ASN A 594 -45.77 0.26 -2.73
C ASN A 594 -44.68 -0.59 -2.07
N MET A 595 -45.07 -1.50 -1.18
CA MET A 595 -44.22 -2.50 -0.56
C MET A 595 -44.39 -3.85 -1.27
N ASN A 596 -43.81 -4.02 -2.44
CA ASN A 596 -44.06 -5.08 -3.43
C ASN A 596 -43.79 -6.55 -2.97
N ALA A 597 -43.64 -6.83 -1.69
CA ALA A 597 -43.35 -8.16 -1.16
C ALA A 597 -44.48 -9.17 -1.52
N CYS A 598 -45.74 -8.77 -1.36
CA CYS A 598 -46.91 -9.62 -1.68
C CYS A 598 -46.95 -9.95 -3.19
N PHE A 599 -46.56 -9.03 -4.06
CA PHE A 599 -46.47 -9.27 -5.50
C PHE A 599 -45.42 -10.34 -5.83
N LEU A 600 -44.23 -10.24 -5.22
CA LEU A 600 -43.16 -11.22 -5.39
C LEU A 600 -43.56 -12.60 -4.88
N MET A 601 -44.19 -12.66 -3.68
CA MET A 601 -44.67 -13.91 -3.10
C MET A 601 -45.70 -14.57 -4.03
N LYS A 602 -46.65 -13.80 -4.56
CA LYS A 602 -47.65 -14.29 -5.52
C LYS A 602 -47.01 -14.80 -6.81
N LYS A 603 -45.98 -14.09 -7.34
CA LYS A 603 -45.24 -14.51 -8.53
C LYS A 603 -44.44 -15.81 -8.30
N MET A 604 -43.94 -16.02 -7.09
CA MET A 604 -43.25 -17.25 -6.69
C MET A 604 -44.19 -18.41 -6.31
N GLY A 605 -45.51 -18.25 -6.48
CA GLY A 605 -46.48 -19.29 -6.16
C GLY A 605 -46.77 -19.45 -4.67
N ILE A 606 -46.33 -18.50 -3.85
CA ILE A 606 -46.67 -18.44 -2.42
C ILE A 606 -47.99 -17.73 -2.31
N THR A 607 -49.01 -18.44 -1.81
CA THR A 607 -50.33 -17.85 -1.56
C THR A 607 -50.25 -16.80 -0.46
N VAL A 608 -50.71 -15.59 -0.75
CA VAL A 608 -50.81 -14.46 0.16
C VAL A 608 -52.29 -14.09 0.35
#